data_8fdeeb0b6318c7d96862f176e9360bc9
#
_entry.id   8fdeeb0b6318c7d96862f176e9360bc9
#
_cell.length_a   1.000
_cell.length_b   1.000
_cell.length_c   1.000
_cell.angle_alpha   90.00
_cell.angle_beta   90.00
_cell.angle_gamma   90.00
#
_symmetry.space_group_name_H-M   'P 1'
#
loop_
_entity.id
_entity.type
_entity.pdbx_description
1 polymer ?
#
loop_
_entity_poly.entity_id
_entity_poly.type
_entity_poly.pdbx_seq_one_letter_code
_entity_poly.pdbx_strand_id
1 'polypeptide(L)'
;MPAPSPAARGALVLLAHQVRYDVLASLRNPRARFFTFFFPILLLVIFTGVFGNGMTRIDGVRVKLSHFYVPGILAMSIVLAAYAGLVVSIATLRETGVLKRRRATPAPPALLIAGQALATVLIVVVMATILLTIGKLLYGVGMAPAALAALACTSVVGALTFACLGYAVSGVIGSPDSAQPIVQATTMPLWFISGVFIPTANLGGTLRTVGEFFPVQHLAAGLQLAAVHDTFASAISVSDLLMLAAWGIAAAAFAAWRFSWLPSTATA
;
A
#
# COMPACT_ATOMS: atom_id res chain seq x y z
N MET A 1 -6.96 -28.55 18.44
CA MET A 1 -7.14 -28.16 17.04
C MET A 1 -6.75 -29.35 16.16
N PRO A 2 -7.58 -29.81 15.20
CA PRO A 2 -7.20 -30.88 14.29
C PRO A 2 -6.04 -30.44 13.40
N ALA A 3 -5.06 -31.35 13.17
CA ALA A 3 -3.95 -31.08 12.29
C ALA A 3 -4.44 -30.84 10.85
N PRO A 4 -3.88 -29.85 10.11
CA PRO A 4 -4.30 -29.58 8.75
C PRO A 4 -4.07 -30.81 7.84
N SER A 5 -4.98 -31.00 6.89
CA SER A 5 -4.92 -32.11 5.93
C SER A 5 -3.61 -32.07 5.11
N PRO A 6 -3.13 -33.19 4.56
CA PRO A 6 -1.92 -33.22 3.73
C PRO A 6 -1.95 -32.23 2.57
N ALA A 7 -3.11 -32.04 1.93
CA ALA A 7 -3.31 -31.05 0.86
C ALA A 7 -3.18 -29.60 1.37
N ALA A 8 -3.71 -29.29 2.55
CA ALA A 8 -3.58 -27.97 3.16
C ALA A 8 -2.14 -27.67 3.59
N ARG A 9 -1.38 -28.68 4.06
CA ARG A 9 0.06 -28.52 4.35
C ARG A 9 0.86 -28.21 3.08
N GLY A 10 0.57 -28.90 1.98
CA GLY A 10 1.19 -28.61 0.68
C GLY A 10 0.92 -27.20 0.18
N ALA A 11 -0.32 -26.72 0.31
CA ALA A 11 -0.70 -25.33 -0.07
C ALA A 11 0.00 -24.27 0.79
N LEU A 12 0.14 -24.49 2.11
CA LEU A 12 0.85 -23.57 3.01
C LEU A 12 2.34 -23.49 2.70
N VAL A 13 2.99 -24.61 2.40
CA VAL A 13 4.40 -24.65 2.02
C VAL A 13 4.62 -23.94 0.68
N LEU A 14 3.76 -24.14 -0.30
CA LEU A 14 3.80 -23.45 -1.58
C LEU A 14 3.59 -21.95 -1.40
N LEU A 15 2.63 -21.54 -0.56
CA LEU A 15 2.38 -20.13 -0.25
C LEU A 15 3.60 -19.47 0.40
N ALA A 16 4.18 -20.09 1.43
CA ALA A 16 5.38 -19.57 2.09
C ALA A 16 6.57 -19.44 1.12
N HIS A 17 6.72 -20.42 0.23
CA HIS A 17 7.74 -20.39 -0.81
C HIS A 17 7.52 -19.25 -1.80
N GLN A 18 6.28 -19.06 -2.26
CA GLN A 18 5.90 -17.96 -3.15
C GLN A 18 6.17 -16.61 -2.51
N VAL A 19 5.71 -16.39 -1.27
CA VAL A 19 5.94 -15.15 -0.50
C VAL A 19 7.44 -14.85 -0.39
N ARG A 20 8.24 -15.85 -0.02
CA ARG A 20 9.70 -15.69 0.06
C ARG A 20 10.30 -15.23 -1.28
N TYR A 21 9.89 -15.86 -2.39
CA TYR A 21 10.39 -15.49 -3.72
C TYR A 21 9.97 -14.09 -4.14
N ASP A 22 8.73 -13.70 -3.90
CA ASP A 22 8.22 -12.38 -4.28
C ASP A 22 8.89 -11.27 -3.45
N VAL A 23 9.12 -11.49 -2.15
CA VAL A 23 9.90 -10.58 -1.29
C VAL A 23 11.35 -10.48 -1.80
N LEU A 24 12.01 -11.61 -2.07
CA LEU A 24 13.38 -11.60 -2.57
C LEU A 24 13.50 -10.94 -3.95
N ALA A 25 12.53 -11.15 -4.84
CA ALA A 25 12.48 -10.51 -6.15
C ALA A 25 12.36 -8.97 -6.02
N SER A 26 11.49 -8.50 -5.13
CA SER A 26 11.36 -7.07 -4.82
C SER A 26 12.65 -6.50 -4.24
N LEU A 27 13.27 -7.19 -3.29
CA LEU A 27 14.52 -6.76 -2.65
C LEU A 27 15.74 -6.84 -3.57
N ARG A 28 15.74 -7.68 -4.60
CA ARG A 28 16.82 -7.77 -5.59
C ARG A 28 16.72 -6.70 -6.68
N ASN A 29 15.55 -6.11 -6.88
CA ASN A 29 15.38 -5.02 -7.84
C ASN A 29 15.86 -3.69 -7.22
N PRO A 30 16.95 -3.07 -7.72
CA PRO A 30 17.49 -1.84 -7.12
C PRO A 30 16.53 -0.65 -7.25
N ARG A 31 15.75 -0.57 -8.32
CA ARG A 31 14.72 0.47 -8.49
C ARG A 31 13.59 0.32 -7.47
N ALA A 32 13.10 -0.92 -7.29
CA ALA A 32 12.06 -1.20 -6.30
C ALA A 32 12.56 -0.87 -4.88
N ARG A 33 13.78 -1.27 -4.51
CA ARG A 33 14.37 -0.93 -3.20
C ARG A 33 14.46 0.58 -2.97
N PHE A 34 14.92 1.33 -3.98
CA PHE A 34 15.03 2.78 -3.87
C PHE A 34 13.66 3.41 -3.59
N PHE A 35 12.67 3.13 -4.43
CA PHE A 35 11.35 3.75 -4.29
C PHE A 35 10.54 3.21 -3.10
N THR A 36 10.76 1.98 -2.68
CA THR A 36 10.03 1.39 -1.55
C THR A 36 10.60 1.80 -0.20
N PHE A 37 11.93 1.89 -0.07
CA PHE A 37 12.60 2.11 1.23
C PHE A 37 13.28 3.47 1.32
N PHE A 38 14.16 3.79 0.38
CA PHE A 38 14.97 5.00 0.48
C PHE A 38 14.17 6.27 0.22
N PHE A 39 13.35 6.29 -0.81
CA PHE A 39 12.59 7.46 -1.22
C PHE A 39 11.60 7.97 -0.14
N PRO A 40 10.80 7.13 0.54
CA PRO A 40 9.98 7.57 1.66
C PRO A 40 10.77 8.14 2.83
N ILE A 41 11.90 7.53 3.18
CA ILE A 41 12.78 8.04 4.24
C ILE A 41 13.33 9.41 3.86
N LEU A 42 13.80 9.55 2.62
CA LEU A 42 14.28 10.82 2.09
C LEU A 42 13.21 11.91 2.15
N LEU A 43 11.98 11.59 1.73
CA LEU A 43 10.85 12.52 1.81
C LEU A 43 10.52 12.89 3.25
N LEU A 44 10.53 11.95 4.19
CA LEU A 44 10.30 12.25 5.62
C LEU A 44 11.31 13.27 6.13
N VAL A 45 12.59 13.07 5.82
CA VAL A 45 13.67 13.99 6.23
C VAL A 45 13.51 15.36 5.55
N ILE A 46 13.21 15.39 4.24
CA ILE A 46 13.00 16.65 3.51
C ILE A 46 11.79 17.40 4.05
N PHE A 47 10.63 16.77 4.16
CA PHE A 47 9.41 17.46 4.61
C PHE A 47 9.56 17.99 6.04
N THR A 48 10.10 17.18 6.95
CA THR A 48 10.33 17.64 8.32
C THR A 48 11.43 18.70 8.41
N GLY A 49 12.45 18.63 7.56
CA GLY A 49 13.53 19.63 7.49
C GLY A 49 13.07 20.97 6.89
N VAL A 50 12.31 20.93 5.80
CA VAL A 50 11.84 22.13 5.08
C VAL A 50 10.69 22.83 5.81
N PHE A 51 9.67 22.08 6.23
CA PHE A 51 8.49 22.64 6.88
C PHE A 51 8.64 22.76 8.41
N GLY A 52 9.74 22.26 8.94
CA GLY A 52 10.00 22.24 10.38
C GLY A 52 9.10 21.23 11.11
N ASN A 53 9.22 21.23 12.45
CA ASN A 53 8.39 20.40 13.32
C ASN A 53 7.44 21.27 14.16
N GLY A 54 6.83 22.28 13.51
CA GLY A 54 5.82 23.14 14.10
C GLY A 54 4.55 22.38 14.49
N MET A 55 3.59 23.10 15.09
CA MET A 55 2.33 22.48 15.53
C MET A 55 1.30 22.49 14.40
N THR A 56 0.58 21.39 14.25
CA THR A 56 -0.58 21.21 13.37
C THR A 56 -1.75 20.61 14.14
N ARG A 57 -2.89 20.44 13.48
CA ARG A 57 -4.05 19.76 14.08
C ARG A 57 -4.42 18.54 13.26
N ILE A 58 -4.61 17.41 13.95
CA ILE A 58 -5.15 16.17 13.39
C ILE A 58 -6.31 15.78 14.28
N ASP A 59 -7.50 15.61 13.72
CA ASP A 59 -8.75 15.30 14.44
C ASP A 59 -8.99 16.22 15.66
N GLY A 60 -8.73 17.54 15.49
CA GLY A 60 -8.85 18.52 16.56
C GLY A 60 -7.71 18.56 17.57
N VAL A 61 -6.86 17.54 17.63
CA VAL A 61 -5.72 17.44 18.55
C VAL A 61 -4.52 18.22 17.99
N ARG A 62 -3.91 19.06 18.85
CA ARG A 62 -2.68 19.79 18.49
C ARG A 62 -1.48 18.87 18.66
N VAL A 63 -0.79 18.60 17.59
CA VAL A 63 0.40 17.71 17.55
C VAL A 63 1.53 18.35 16.74
N LYS A 64 2.73 17.83 16.89
CA LYS A 64 3.86 18.21 16.04
C LYS A 64 3.60 17.76 14.60
N LEU A 65 4.10 18.52 13.63
CA LEU A 65 3.92 18.23 12.20
C LEU A 65 4.51 16.87 11.79
N SER A 66 5.50 16.37 12.54
CA SER A 66 6.03 15.02 12.36
C SER A 66 4.99 13.90 12.58
N HIS A 67 4.00 14.10 13.48
CA HIS A 67 2.88 13.16 13.68
C HIS A 67 1.91 13.13 12.48
N PHE A 68 1.96 14.14 11.62
CA PHE A 68 1.26 14.17 10.35
C PHE A 68 2.08 13.49 9.24
N TYR A 69 3.37 13.84 9.12
CA TYR A 69 4.20 13.34 8.02
C TYR A 69 4.58 11.87 8.14
N VAL A 70 4.89 11.35 9.34
CA VAL A 70 5.28 9.95 9.50
C VAL A 70 4.19 8.99 9.00
N PRO A 71 2.93 9.06 9.46
CA PRO A 71 1.86 8.20 8.94
C PRO A 71 1.44 8.57 7.49
N GLY A 72 1.49 9.83 7.08
CA GLY A 72 1.21 10.25 5.71
C GLY A 72 2.20 9.63 4.71
N ILE A 73 3.50 9.67 5.01
CA ILE A 73 4.53 9.04 4.18
C ILE A 73 4.45 7.52 4.25
N LEU A 74 4.00 6.95 5.37
CA LEU A 74 3.68 5.52 5.43
C LEU A 74 2.52 5.17 4.48
N ALA A 75 1.45 5.97 4.43
CA ALA A 75 0.37 5.79 3.45
C ALA A 75 0.90 5.81 2.02
N MET A 76 1.75 6.78 1.69
CA MET A 76 2.42 6.85 0.39
C MET A 76 3.23 5.58 0.10
N SER A 77 3.99 5.08 1.09
CA SER A 77 4.80 3.87 0.94
C SER A 77 3.96 2.64 0.67
N ILE A 78 2.79 2.52 1.31
CA ILE A 78 1.82 1.45 1.07
C ILE A 78 1.33 1.52 -0.37
N VAL A 79 0.94 2.69 -0.86
CA VAL A 79 0.49 2.88 -2.25
C VAL A 79 1.59 2.56 -3.25
N LEU A 80 2.84 3.01 -2.99
CA LEU A 80 3.99 2.70 -3.85
C LEU A 80 4.27 1.20 -3.92
N ALA A 81 4.25 0.50 -2.79
CA ALA A 81 4.55 -0.93 -2.74
C ALA A 81 3.39 -1.76 -3.29
N ALA A 82 2.17 -1.51 -2.82
CA ALA A 82 1.00 -2.34 -3.08
C ALA A 82 0.33 -2.04 -4.44
N TYR A 83 0.29 -0.79 -4.87
CA TYR A 83 -0.31 -0.40 -6.14
C TYR A 83 0.76 -0.27 -7.23
N ALA A 84 1.67 0.69 -7.10
CA ALA A 84 2.62 1.02 -8.16
C ALA A 84 3.57 -0.14 -8.47
N GLY A 85 4.18 -0.73 -7.43
CA GLY A 85 5.08 -1.86 -7.58
C GLY A 85 4.40 -3.08 -8.19
N LEU A 86 3.14 -3.34 -7.83
CA LEU A 86 2.39 -4.48 -8.33
C LEU A 86 1.95 -4.28 -9.78
N VAL A 87 1.46 -3.09 -10.16
CA VAL A 87 1.10 -2.77 -11.54
C VAL A 87 2.27 -2.99 -12.50
N VAL A 88 3.45 -2.42 -12.17
CA VAL A 88 4.66 -2.54 -12.99
C VAL A 88 5.15 -3.99 -13.02
N SER A 89 5.14 -4.68 -11.88
CA SER A 89 5.57 -6.08 -11.77
C SER A 89 4.71 -6.99 -12.64
N ILE A 90 3.38 -6.89 -12.54
CA ILE A 90 2.46 -7.75 -13.32
C ILE A 90 2.59 -7.46 -14.81
N ALA A 91 2.66 -6.18 -15.23
CA ALA A 91 2.85 -5.83 -16.62
C ALA A 91 4.13 -6.47 -17.19
N THR A 92 5.25 -6.40 -16.45
CA THR A 92 6.52 -7.02 -16.83
C THR A 92 6.44 -8.55 -16.87
N LEU A 93 5.84 -9.19 -15.85
CA LEU A 93 5.70 -10.66 -15.78
C LEU A 93 4.80 -11.20 -16.89
N ARG A 94 3.81 -10.43 -17.32
CA ARG A 94 2.94 -10.77 -18.44
C ARG A 94 3.69 -10.72 -19.76
N GLU A 95 4.41 -9.63 -20.03
CA GLU A 95 5.15 -9.42 -21.27
C GLU A 95 6.28 -10.44 -21.44
N THR A 96 7.03 -10.74 -20.38
CA THR A 96 8.08 -11.76 -20.38
C THR A 96 7.56 -13.21 -20.44
N GLY A 97 6.24 -13.40 -20.50
CA GLY A 97 5.59 -14.72 -20.54
C GLY A 97 5.73 -15.55 -19.26
N VAL A 98 6.28 -14.97 -18.18
CA VAL A 98 6.39 -15.64 -16.88
C VAL A 98 5.01 -15.96 -16.32
N LEU A 99 4.05 -15.05 -16.48
CA LEU A 99 2.67 -15.25 -16.03
C LEU A 99 2.01 -16.44 -16.74
N LYS A 100 2.22 -16.59 -18.05
CA LYS A 100 1.76 -17.75 -18.84
C LYS A 100 2.37 -19.05 -18.34
N ARG A 101 3.67 -19.06 -18.04
CA ARG A 101 4.37 -20.25 -17.49
C ARG A 101 3.88 -20.59 -16.10
N ARG A 102 3.65 -19.62 -15.24
CA ARG A 102 3.07 -19.83 -13.88
C ARG A 102 1.68 -20.44 -13.95
N ARG A 103 0.83 -20.03 -14.90
CA ARG A 103 -0.50 -20.60 -15.12
C ARG A 103 -0.45 -22.09 -15.56
N ALA A 104 0.62 -22.50 -16.24
CA ALA A 104 0.82 -23.89 -16.67
C ALA A 104 1.30 -24.79 -15.53
N THR A 105 1.62 -24.26 -14.35
CA THR A 105 1.97 -25.06 -13.17
C THR A 105 0.70 -25.55 -12.46
N PRO A 106 0.77 -26.68 -11.72
CA PRO A 106 -0.39 -27.19 -10.97
C PRO A 106 -0.80 -26.31 -9.77
N ALA A 107 -0.10 -25.20 -9.52
CA ALA A 107 -0.45 -24.27 -8.45
C ALA A 107 -1.70 -23.45 -8.79
N PRO A 108 -2.71 -23.38 -7.89
CA PRO A 108 -3.91 -22.55 -8.13
C PRO A 108 -3.54 -21.09 -8.35
N PRO A 109 -4.13 -20.37 -9.35
CA PRO A 109 -3.89 -18.94 -9.56
C PRO A 109 -4.13 -18.08 -8.32
N ALA A 110 -5.13 -18.43 -7.52
CA ALA A 110 -5.44 -17.75 -6.27
C ALA A 110 -4.26 -17.78 -5.28
N LEU A 111 -3.48 -18.85 -5.26
CA LEU A 111 -2.31 -18.99 -4.38
C LEU A 111 -1.17 -18.05 -4.82
N LEU A 112 -1.00 -17.83 -6.12
CA LEU A 112 -0.01 -16.88 -6.64
C LEU A 112 -0.38 -15.44 -6.28
N ILE A 113 -1.65 -15.08 -6.43
CA ILE A 113 -2.18 -13.75 -6.07
C ILE A 113 -2.06 -13.53 -4.56
N ALA A 114 -2.48 -14.51 -3.75
CA ALA A 114 -2.37 -14.46 -2.30
C ALA A 114 -0.90 -14.35 -1.82
N GLY A 115 0.01 -15.09 -2.46
CA GLY A 115 1.44 -15.02 -2.17
C GLY A 115 2.01 -13.62 -2.39
N GLN A 116 1.66 -13.00 -3.51
CA GLN A 116 2.11 -11.64 -3.83
C GLN A 116 1.48 -10.59 -2.91
N ALA A 117 0.20 -10.72 -2.56
CA ALA A 117 -0.45 -9.85 -1.59
C ALA A 117 0.20 -9.95 -0.19
N LEU A 118 0.49 -11.16 0.29
CA LEU A 118 1.21 -11.38 1.55
C LEU A 118 2.64 -10.84 1.51
N ALA A 119 3.36 -11.03 0.40
CA ALA A 119 4.69 -10.45 0.23
C ALA A 119 4.64 -8.91 0.33
N THR A 120 3.64 -8.30 -0.27
CA THR A 120 3.41 -6.85 -0.17
C THR A 120 3.13 -6.41 1.26
N VAL A 121 2.26 -7.12 1.99
CA VAL A 121 1.99 -6.84 3.40
C VAL A 121 3.27 -6.92 4.24
N LEU A 122 4.11 -7.92 4.02
CA LEU A 122 5.40 -8.04 4.72
C LEU A 122 6.33 -6.85 4.43
N ILE A 123 6.42 -6.42 3.18
CA ILE A 123 7.20 -5.24 2.79
C ILE A 123 6.65 -3.99 3.49
N VAL A 124 5.33 -3.83 3.54
CA VAL A 124 4.66 -2.72 4.24
C VAL A 124 4.97 -2.74 5.73
N VAL A 125 4.93 -3.91 6.39
CA VAL A 125 5.27 -4.05 7.81
C VAL A 125 6.72 -3.64 8.09
N VAL A 126 7.65 -4.08 7.25
CA VAL A 126 9.07 -3.68 7.36
C VAL A 126 9.20 -2.16 7.19
N MET A 127 8.53 -1.58 6.19
CA MET A 127 8.58 -0.15 5.94
C MET A 127 7.95 0.67 7.07
N ALA A 128 6.79 0.22 7.59
CA ALA A 128 6.16 0.83 8.75
C ALA A 128 7.10 0.84 9.97
N THR A 129 7.75 -0.28 10.25
CA THR A 129 8.72 -0.40 11.34
C THR A 129 9.87 0.59 11.17
N ILE A 130 10.43 0.70 9.96
CA ILE A 130 11.52 1.65 9.66
C ILE A 130 11.06 3.09 9.88
N LEU A 131 9.94 3.50 9.26
CA LEU A 131 9.43 4.88 9.36
C LEU A 131 9.04 5.26 10.77
N LEU A 132 8.38 4.37 11.52
CA LEU A 132 8.02 4.61 12.91
C LEU A 132 9.25 4.69 13.82
N THR A 133 10.27 3.86 13.58
CA THR A 133 11.54 3.91 14.32
C THR A 133 12.25 5.24 14.05
N ILE A 134 12.37 5.66 12.80
CA ILE A 134 12.96 6.95 12.42
C ILE A 134 12.14 8.10 13.01
N GLY A 135 10.80 8.04 12.90
CA GLY A 135 9.90 9.03 13.46
C GLY A 135 10.07 9.18 14.97
N LYS A 136 10.22 8.07 15.70
CA LYS A 136 10.45 8.07 17.14
C LYS A 136 11.84 8.62 17.50
N LEU A 137 12.90 8.15 16.86
CA LEU A 137 14.28 8.48 17.21
C LEU A 137 14.65 9.91 16.83
N LEU A 138 14.25 10.40 15.65
CA LEU A 138 14.65 11.71 15.16
C LEU A 138 13.64 12.82 15.49
N TYR A 139 12.35 12.49 15.59
CA TYR A 139 11.29 13.50 15.70
C TYR A 139 10.43 13.34 16.96
N GLY A 140 10.67 12.30 17.77
CA GLY A 140 9.94 12.06 19.01
C GLY A 140 8.49 11.62 18.81
N VAL A 141 8.15 11.03 17.65
CA VAL A 141 6.83 10.49 17.37
C VAL A 141 6.64 9.19 18.16
N GLY A 142 6.02 9.27 19.31
CA GLY A 142 5.65 8.11 20.13
C GLY A 142 4.21 7.70 19.85
N MET A 143 3.94 6.39 19.93
CA MET A 143 2.59 5.82 19.82
C MET A 143 2.38 4.80 20.93
N ALA A 144 1.19 4.76 21.50
CA ALA A 144 0.79 3.72 22.44
C ALA A 144 0.73 2.35 21.74
N PRO A 145 0.99 1.23 22.45
CA PRO A 145 0.89 -0.11 21.86
C PRO A 145 -0.47 -0.40 21.23
N ALA A 146 -1.57 0.10 21.81
CA ALA A 146 -2.91 -0.04 21.28
C ALA A 146 -3.11 0.74 19.95
N ALA A 147 -2.50 1.92 19.85
CA ALA A 147 -2.50 2.72 18.60
C ALA A 147 -1.66 2.05 17.51
N LEU A 148 -0.57 1.39 17.85
CA LEU A 148 0.23 0.59 16.90
C LEU A 148 -0.59 -0.56 16.32
N ALA A 149 -1.47 -1.20 17.10
CA ALA A 149 -2.37 -2.23 16.61
C ALA A 149 -3.40 -1.66 15.61
N ALA A 150 -3.96 -0.49 15.88
CA ALA A 150 -4.87 0.22 14.96
C ALA A 150 -4.16 0.61 13.65
N LEU A 151 -2.94 1.15 13.76
CA LEU A 151 -2.09 1.49 12.62
C LEU A 151 -1.77 0.24 11.77
N ALA A 152 -1.41 -0.87 12.41
CA ALA A 152 -1.14 -2.13 11.71
C ALA A 152 -2.39 -2.65 10.99
N CYS A 153 -3.57 -2.62 11.63
CA CYS A 153 -4.85 -2.99 11.03
C CYS A 153 -5.13 -2.14 9.78
N THR A 154 -5.06 -0.83 9.89
CA THR A 154 -5.27 0.11 8.77
C THR A 154 -4.25 -0.10 7.66
N SER A 155 -2.97 -0.34 8.01
CA SER A 155 -1.91 -0.62 7.04
C SER A 155 -2.17 -1.91 6.26
N VAL A 156 -2.62 -2.98 6.91
CA VAL A 156 -2.93 -4.27 6.27
C VAL A 156 -4.14 -4.13 5.33
N VAL A 157 -5.23 -3.52 5.81
CA VAL A 157 -6.42 -3.28 4.98
C VAL A 157 -6.07 -2.39 3.78
N GLY A 158 -5.32 -1.32 4.00
CA GLY A 158 -4.82 -0.45 2.93
C GLY A 158 -3.95 -1.20 1.92
N ALA A 159 -2.97 -1.98 2.39
CA ALA A 159 -2.11 -2.77 1.51
C ALA A 159 -2.91 -3.76 0.64
N LEU A 160 -3.90 -4.43 1.19
CA LEU A 160 -4.80 -5.33 0.46
C LEU A 160 -5.66 -4.57 -0.55
N THR A 161 -6.24 -3.43 -0.16
CA THR A 161 -7.03 -2.56 -1.06
C THR A 161 -6.19 -2.11 -2.25
N PHE A 162 -5.00 -1.57 -2.00
CA PHE A 162 -4.11 -1.09 -3.07
C PHE A 162 -3.50 -2.22 -3.90
N ALA A 163 -3.33 -3.42 -3.34
CA ALA A 163 -2.99 -4.60 -4.12
C ALA A 163 -4.12 -4.99 -5.10
N CYS A 164 -5.38 -4.99 -4.64
CA CYS A 164 -6.54 -5.24 -5.51
C CYS A 164 -6.64 -4.19 -6.62
N LEU A 165 -6.44 -2.89 -6.31
CA LEU A 165 -6.38 -1.82 -7.30
C LEU A 165 -5.23 -2.02 -8.29
N GLY A 166 -4.06 -2.45 -7.83
CA GLY A 166 -2.93 -2.80 -8.69
C GLY A 166 -3.26 -3.92 -9.67
N TYR A 167 -3.92 -4.98 -9.22
CA TYR A 167 -4.42 -6.04 -10.10
C TYR A 167 -5.46 -5.53 -11.10
N ALA A 168 -6.41 -4.72 -10.66
CA ALA A 168 -7.44 -4.13 -11.50
C ALA A 168 -6.83 -3.29 -12.64
N VAL A 169 -5.94 -2.38 -12.30
CA VAL A 169 -5.27 -1.50 -13.27
C VAL A 169 -4.33 -2.28 -14.19
N SER A 170 -3.59 -3.27 -13.67
CA SER A 170 -2.75 -4.12 -14.51
C SER A 170 -3.52 -4.91 -15.57
N GLY A 171 -4.82 -5.17 -15.33
CA GLY A 171 -5.72 -5.82 -16.30
C GLY A 171 -6.04 -4.99 -17.53
N VAL A 172 -5.89 -3.67 -17.47
CA VAL A 172 -6.16 -2.73 -18.59
C VAL A 172 -4.88 -2.17 -19.22
N ILE A 173 -3.73 -2.34 -18.62
CA ILE A 173 -2.45 -1.88 -19.13
C ILE A 173 -1.96 -2.83 -20.24
N GLY A 174 -1.67 -2.27 -21.43
CA GLY A 174 -1.23 -3.02 -22.62
C GLY A 174 0.26 -3.40 -22.60
N SER A 175 1.15 -2.57 -22.05
CA SER A 175 2.60 -2.78 -22.08
C SER A 175 3.29 -2.36 -20.77
N PRO A 176 4.46 -2.92 -20.43
CA PRO A 176 5.27 -2.48 -19.30
C PRO A 176 5.66 -1.01 -19.39
N ASP A 177 5.91 -0.49 -20.59
CA ASP A 177 6.34 0.89 -20.80
C ASP A 177 5.23 1.89 -20.44
N SER A 178 3.97 1.52 -20.65
CA SER A 178 2.82 2.35 -20.23
C SER A 178 2.47 2.24 -18.74
N ALA A 179 2.95 1.21 -18.06
CA ALA A 179 2.61 0.96 -16.66
C ALA A 179 3.07 2.09 -15.73
N GLN A 180 4.34 2.51 -15.85
CA GLN A 180 4.90 3.56 -15.00
C GLN A 180 4.25 4.93 -15.22
N PRO A 181 4.05 5.44 -16.46
CA PRO A 181 3.32 6.67 -16.72
C PRO A 181 1.89 6.66 -16.17
N ILE A 182 1.16 5.56 -16.34
CA ILE A 182 -0.22 5.44 -15.83
C ILE A 182 -0.25 5.49 -14.30
N VAL A 183 0.66 4.77 -13.64
CA VAL A 183 0.79 4.81 -12.18
C VAL A 183 1.08 6.24 -11.71
N GLN A 184 2.01 6.95 -12.33
CA GLN A 184 2.34 8.32 -11.96
C GLN A 184 1.17 9.28 -12.19
N ALA A 185 0.51 9.19 -13.33
CA ALA A 185 -0.65 10.02 -13.65
C ALA A 185 -1.81 9.81 -12.66
N THR A 186 -2.00 8.60 -12.17
CA THR A 186 -3.07 8.29 -11.20
C THR A 186 -2.70 8.64 -9.77
N THR A 187 -1.44 8.47 -9.35
CA THR A 187 -1.05 8.66 -7.94
C THR A 187 -0.58 10.07 -7.61
N MET A 188 0.14 10.75 -8.53
CA MET A 188 0.69 12.08 -8.24
C MET A 188 -0.36 13.12 -7.81
N PRO A 189 -1.47 13.31 -8.54
CA PRO A 189 -2.49 14.28 -8.11
C PRO A 189 -3.10 13.89 -6.76
N LEU A 190 -3.30 12.58 -6.54
CA LEU A 190 -3.93 12.10 -5.31
C LEU A 190 -3.09 12.41 -4.06
N TRP A 191 -1.76 12.44 -4.15
CA TRP A 191 -0.90 12.68 -3.00
C TRP A 191 -1.03 14.09 -2.45
N PHE A 192 -1.40 15.06 -3.29
CA PHE A 192 -1.62 16.43 -2.87
C PHE A 192 -3.02 16.68 -2.28
N ILE A 193 -4.04 15.95 -2.78
CA ILE A 193 -5.42 16.15 -2.34
C ILE A 193 -5.88 15.17 -1.25
N SER A 194 -5.09 14.13 -0.95
CA SER A 194 -5.47 13.05 -0.03
C SER A 194 -4.91 13.20 1.40
N GLY A 195 -4.38 14.36 1.77
CA GLY A 195 -3.85 14.53 3.12
C GLY A 195 -2.49 13.85 3.37
N VAL A 196 -1.78 13.39 2.33
CA VAL A 196 -0.45 12.80 2.48
C VAL A 196 0.62 13.87 2.70
N PHE A 197 0.64 14.90 1.87
CA PHE A 197 1.61 16.01 1.93
C PHE A 197 1.03 17.29 2.51
N ILE A 198 -0.24 17.56 2.28
CA ILE A 198 -0.92 18.76 2.73
C ILE A 198 -2.07 18.36 3.64
N PRO A 199 -2.13 18.88 4.89
CA PRO A 199 -3.28 18.64 5.76
C PRO A 199 -4.59 19.00 5.07
N THR A 200 -5.58 18.10 5.12
CA THR A 200 -6.87 18.28 4.43
C THR A 200 -7.62 19.52 4.87
N ALA A 201 -7.36 19.99 6.10
CA ALA A 201 -7.91 21.25 6.61
C ALA A 201 -7.43 22.49 5.83
N ASN A 202 -6.30 22.41 5.14
CA ASN A 202 -5.73 23.49 4.33
C ASN A 202 -6.17 23.43 2.85
N LEU A 203 -6.95 22.42 2.47
CA LEU A 203 -7.48 22.25 1.12
C LEU A 203 -8.80 23.02 0.97
N GLY A 204 -9.00 23.66 -0.19
CA GLY A 204 -10.29 24.22 -0.55
C GLY A 204 -11.39 23.15 -0.62
N GLY A 205 -12.65 23.52 -0.31
CA GLY A 205 -13.76 22.59 -0.17
C GLY A 205 -13.90 21.59 -1.32
N THR A 206 -13.81 22.05 -2.57
CA THR A 206 -13.91 21.18 -3.76
C THR A 206 -12.80 20.12 -3.81
N LEU A 207 -11.53 20.50 -3.55
CA LEU A 207 -10.41 19.57 -3.57
C LEU A 207 -10.53 18.55 -2.44
N ARG A 208 -11.02 18.97 -1.29
CA ARG A 208 -11.27 18.08 -0.16
C ARG A 208 -12.33 17.04 -0.50
N THR A 209 -13.49 17.45 -1.05
CA THR A 209 -14.56 16.52 -1.46
C THR A 209 -14.08 15.53 -2.52
N VAL A 210 -13.28 15.99 -3.50
CA VAL A 210 -12.68 15.10 -4.50
C VAL A 210 -11.73 14.10 -3.82
N GLY A 211 -10.88 14.55 -2.88
CA GLY A 211 -9.98 13.69 -2.14
C GLY A 211 -10.73 12.61 -1.34
N GLU A 212 -11.83 13.00 -0.66
CA GLU A 212 -12.68 12.09 0.15
C GLU A 212 -13.31 10.94 -0.67
N PHE A 213 -13.37 11.04 -1.99
CA PHE A 213 -13.81 9.94 -2.83
C PHE A 213 -12.75 8.85 -2.99
N PHE A 214 -11.45 9.19 -2.92
CA PHE A 214 -10.37 8.26 -3.24
C PHE A 214 -9.83 7.50 -2.01
N PRO A 215 -9.45 6.22 -2.16
CA PRO A 215 -8.98 5.39 -1.04
C PRO A 215 -7.68 5.88 -0.41
N VAL A 216 -6.87 6.67 -1.12
CA VAL A 216 -5.61 7.23 -0.59
C VAL A 216 -5.86 8.13 0.61
N GLN A 217 -6.92 8.96 0.59
CA GLN A 217 -7.27 9.85 1.70
C GLN A 217 -7.68 9.04 2.94
N HIS A 218 -8.52 8.03 2.77
CA HIS A 218 -8.97 7.18 3.87
C HIS A 218 -7.80 6.39 4.51
N LEU A 219 -6.84 5.96 3.70
CA LEU A 219 -5.63 5.34 4.21
C LEU A 219 -4.80 6.34 5.01
N ALA A 220 -4.55 7.54 4.47
CA ALA A 220 -3.75 8.57 5.15
C ALA A 220 -4.44 9.04 6.45
N ALA A 221 -5.75 9.31 6.41
CA ALA A 221 -6.52 9.75 7.56
C ALA A 221 -6.53 8.71 8.68
N GLY A 222 -6.79 7.43 8.37
CA GLY A 222 -6.78 6.35 9.36
C GLY A 222 -5.41 6.12 10.00
N LEU A 223 -4.31 6.24 9.24
CA LEU A 223 -2.96 6.15 9.81
C LEU A 223 -2.59 7.37 10.64
N GLN A 224 -3.02 8.58 10.25
CA GLN A 224 -2.81 9.81 11.01
C GLN A 224 -3.62 9.82 12.30
N LEU A 225 -4.85 9.30 12.29
CA LEU A 225 -5.68 9.13 13.48
C LEU A 225 -4.99 8.24 14.51
N ALA A 226 -4.40 7.13 14.06
CA ALA A 226 -3.63 6.23 14.92
C ALA A 226 -2.39 6.91 15.56
N ALA A 227 -1.85 7.94 14.92
CA ALA A 227 -0.68 8.66 15.46
C ALA A 227 -1.00 9.66 16.57
N VAL A 228 -2.28 9.96 16.83
CA VAL A 228 -2.69 11.01 17.77
C VAL A 228 -3.57 10.51 18.91
N HIS A 229 -3.98 9.25 18.87
CA HIS A 229 -4.83 8.63 19.88
C HIS A 229 -4.15 7.45 20.55
N ASP A 230 -4.44 7.23 21.84
CA ASP A 230 -3.72 6.23 22.64
C ASP A 230 -4.47 4.90 22.79
N THR A 231 -5.78 4.86 22.55
CA THR A 231 -6.58 3.63 22.66
C THR A 231 -6.91 3.09 21.26
N PHE A 232 -7.07 1.76 21.14
CA PHE A 232 -7.43 1.14 19.86
C PHE A 232 -8.74 1.70 19.30
N ALA A 233 -9.76 1.87 20.12
CA ALA A 233 -11.07 2.34 19.69
C ALA A 233 -11.05 3.78 19.17
N SER A 234 -10.24 4.67 19.74
CA SER A 234 -10.09 6.06 19.27
C SER A 234 -9.09 6.19 18.12
N ALA A 235 -8.14 5.27 18.03
CA ALA A 235 -7.10 5.24 17.00
C ALA A 235 -7.54 4.59 15.69
N ILE A 236 -8.71 3.94 15.65
CA ILE A 236 -9.24 3.26 14.46
C ILE A 236 -10.47 3.99 13.91
N SER A 237 -10.45 4.30 12.63
CA SER A 237 -11.60 4.86 11.92
C SER A 237 -12.34 3.76 11.16
N VAL A 238 -13.50 3.37 11.67
CA VAL A 238 -14.34 2.33 11.02
C VAL A 238 -14.83 2.80 9.66
N SER A 239 -15.18 4.08 9.51
CA SER A 239 -15.62 4.65 8.24
C SER A 239 -14.53 4.58 7.17
N ASP A 240 -13.29 4.91 7.52
CA ASP A 240 -12.16 4.84 6.58
C ASP A 240 -11.84 3.39 6.21
N LEU A 241 -11.90 2.46 7.17
CA LEU A 241 -11.73 1.03 6.88
C LEU A 241 -12.82 0.49 5.97
N LEU A 242 -14.08 0.88 6.17
CA LEU A 242 -15.19 0.47 5.30
C LEU A 242 -15.02 1.02 3.89
N MET A 243 -14.58 2.27 3.75
CA MET A 243 -14.30 2.87 2.44
C MET A 243 -13.14 2.17 1.73
N LEU A 244 -12.05 1.89 2.45
CA LEU A 244 -10.93 1.09 1.92
C LEU A 244 -11.42 -0.30 1.48
N ALA A 245 -12.19 -1.00 2.31
CA ALA A 245 -12.74 -2.31 1.98
C ALA A 245 -13.66 -2.27 0.75
N ALA A 246 -14.52 -1.25 0.65
CA ALA A 246 -15.41 -1.08 -0.50
C ALA A 246 -14.62 -0.91 -1.81
N TRP A 247 -13.58 -0.05 -1.82
CA TRP A 247 -12.67 0.11 -2.95
C TRP A 247 -11.93 -1.20 -3.26
N GLY A 248 -11.44 -1.90 -2.24
CA GLY A 248 -10.76 -3.18 -2.39
C GLY A 248 -11.64 -4.25 -3.03
N ILE A 249 -12.89 -4.39 -2.57
CA ILE A 249 -13.87 -5.34 -3.10
C ILE A 249 -14.24 -4.99 -4.55
N ALA A 250 -14.52 -3.71 -4.84
CA ALA A 250 -14.81 -3.25 -6.20
C ALA A 250 -13.64 -3.52 -7.15
N ALA A 251 -12.41 -3.22 -6.72
CA ALA A 251 -11.21 -3.47 -7.49
C ALA A 251 -10.95 -4.97 -7.69
N ALA A 252 -11.17 -5.80 -6.68
CA ALA A 252 -11.03 -7.26 -6.78
C ALA A 252 -12.05 -7.85 -7.76
N ALA A 253 -13.30 -7.40 -7.71
CA ALA A 253 -14.34 -7.81 -8.65
C ALA A 253 -13.98 -7.41 -10.08
N PHE A 254 -13.52 -6.18 -10.29
CA PHE A 254 -13.07 -5.70 -11.60
C PHE A 254 -11.85 -6.49 -12.10
N ALA A 255 -10.88 -6.74 -11.22
CA ALA A 255 -9.72 -7.55 -11.56
C ALA A 255 -10.12 -8.97 -11.96
N ALA A 256 -11.02 -9.62 -11.21
CA ALA A 256 -11.50 -10.96 -11.53
C ALA A 256 -12.19 -11.03 -12.91
N TRP A 257 -12.89 -9.97 -13.29
CA TRP A 257 -13.56 -9.88 -14.59
C TRP A 257 -12.59 -9.57 -15.74
N ARG A 258 -11.59 -8.70 -15.55
CA ARG A 258 -10.77 -8.14 -16.64
C ARG A 258 -9.35 -8.68 -16.72
N PHE A 259 -8.85 -9.39 -15.68
CA PHE A 259 -7.46 -9.81 -15.61
C PHE A 259 -7.10 -10.84 -16.69
N SER A 260 -6.11 -10.51 -17.53
CA SER A 260 -5.57 -11.40 -18.56
C SER A 260 -4.20 -11.95 -18.17
N TRP A 261 -4.05 -13.26 -18.34
CA TRP A 261 -2.78 -13.99 -18.12
C TRP A 261 -1.89 -14.01 -19.36
N LEU A 262 -2.42 -13.61 -20.51
CA LEU A 262 -1.73 -13.68 -21.80
C LEU A 262 -1.05 -12.35 -22.13
N PRO A 263 0.10 -12.38 -22.85
CA PRO A 263 0.71 -11.17 -23.42
C PRO A 263 -0.25 -10.42 -24.33
N SER A 264 -0.13 -9.10 -24.41
CA SER A 264 -0.98 -8.26 -25.26
C SER A 264 -0.80 -8.55 -26.75
N THR A 265 0.38 -9.02 -27.15
CA THR A 265 0.69 -9.41 -28.52
C THR A 265 0.03 -10.72 -28.98
N ALA A 266 -0.58 -11.49 -28.11
CA ALA A 266 -1.25 -12.75 -28.46
C ALA A 266 -2.73 -12.57 -28.83
N THR A 267 -3.25 -11.34 -28.82
CA THR A 267 -4.66 -11.00 -29.11
C THR A 267 -4.82 -10.14 -30.39
N ALA A 268 -3.74 -9.98 -31.17
CA ALA A 268 -3.77 -9.32 -32.46
C ALA A 268 -3.76 -10.34 -33.62
#